data_3ea73b12466c3d984b16d5b748ffd358
#
_entry.id   3ea73b12466c3d984b16d5b748ffd358
#
_cell.length_a   1.000
_cell.length_b   1.000
_cell.length_c   1.000
_cell.angle_alpha   90.00
_cell.angle_beta   90.00
_cell.angle_gamma   90.00
#
_symmetry.space_group_name_H-M   'P 1'
#
loop_
_entity.id
_entity.type
_entity.pdbx_description
1 polymer ?
#
loop_
_entity_poly.entity_id
_entity_poly.type
_entity_poly.pdbx_seq_one_letter_code
_entity_poly.pdbx_strand_id
1 'polypeptide(L)'
;IKYQYKGRIHADINPVRGEKGGTVTGRFSYSNPNLQQVPARNKDLGPMIRSLFLPERNHTWGCFDYSQQEPRLVVHYAAASPKLREDDEVKSIVNRFKNNDVDFHQTVADMAGIERSQAKTINLGLFYGMGKAKLQAELGLNTKEEAEKLFEKYHSRVPFVKDLMNNT
;
A
#
# COMPACT_ATOMS: atom_id res chain seq x y z
N ILE A 1 -10.14 11.07 -30.30
CA ILE A 1 -9.66 10.37 -29.07
C ILE A 1 -10.54 9.14 -28.87
N LYS A 2 -9.95 7.94 -28.81
CA LYS A 2 -10.65 6.64 -28.89
C LYS A 2 -11.73 6.43 -27.80
N TYR A 3 -11.50 6.93 -26.60
CA TYR A 3 -12.37 6.67 -25.43
C TYR A 3 -13.20 7.88 -24.98
N GLN A 4 -13.21 8.93 -25.78
CA GLN A 4 -13.97 10.13 -25.47
C GLN A 4 -15.33 10.11 -26.19
N TYR A 5 -16.39 10.41 -25.44
CA TYR A 5 -17.73 10.60 -25.96
C TYR A 5 -18.38 11.83 -25.29
N LYS A 6 -18.83 12.78 -26.11
CA LYS A 6 -19.48 14.03 -25.65
C LYS A 6 -18.69 14.77 -24.54
N GLY A 7 -17.37 14.87 -24.71
CA GLY A 7 -16.51 15.55 -23.73
C GLY A 7 -16.16 14.74 -22.48
N ARG A 8 -16.59 13.48 -22.39
CA ARG A 8 -16.36 12.59 -21.25
C ARG A 8 -15.53 11.39 -21.63
N ILE A 9 -14.80 10.84 -20.68
CA ILE A 9 -14.12 9.55 -20.80
C ILE A 9 -14.92 8.54 -19.98
N HIS A 10 -15.27 7.45 -20.60
CA HIS A 10 -15.97 6.32 -19.99
C HIS A 10 -15.03 5.12 -19.95
N ALA A 11 -14.76 4.62 -18.75
CA ALA A 11 -13.99 3.40 -18.54
C ALA A 11 -14.90 2.26 -18.10
N ASP A 12 -14.52 1.05 -18.47
CA ASP A 12 -15.14 -0.15 -17.89
C ASP A 12 -14.59 -0.37 -16.49
N ILE A 13 -15.46 -0.62 -15.53
CA ILE A 13 -15.10 -0.97 -14.14
C ILE A 13 -15.38 -2.45 -13.95
N ASN A 14 -14.33 -3.20 -13.60
CA ASN A 14 -14.41 -4.64 -13.40
C ASN A 14 -14.30 -4.96 -11.89
N PRO A 15 -15.42 -5.21 -11.19
CA PRO A 15 -15.43 -5.45 -9.75
C PRO A 15 -14.97 -6.87 -9.37
N VAL A 16 -15.13 -7.82 -10.28
CA VAL A 16 -14.73 -9.22 -10.09
C VAL A 16 -13.95 -9.72 -11.29
N ARG A 17 -13.11 -10.75 -11.08
CA ARG A 17 -12.36 -11.35 -12.16
C ARG A 17 -13.30 -12.08 -13.13
N GLY A 18 -13.16 -11.77 -14.42
CA GLY A 18 -13.87 -12.40 -15.53
C GLY A 18 -13.02 -12.36 -16.79
N GLU A 19 -13.61 -12.74 -17.94
CA GLU A 19 -12.91 -12.76 -19.24
C GLU A 19 -12.38 -11.38 -19.68
N LYS A 20 -13.05 -10.29 -19.29
CA LYS A 20 -12.71 -8.92 -19.69
C LYS A 20 -11.79 -8.17 -18.72
N GLY A 21 -11.40 -8.77 -17.62
CA GLY A 21 -10.56 -8.13 -16.60
C GLY A 21 -10.95 -8.49 -15.18
N GLY A 22 -10.60 -7.62 -14.24
CA GLY A 22 -10.82 -7.84 -12.81
C GLY A 22 -9.59 -8.37 -12.09
N THR A 23 -9.68 -8.43 -10.77
CA THR A 23 -8.62 -8.93 -9.88
C THR A 23 -9.10 -10.11 -9.04
N VAL A 24 -8.18 -10.95 -8.60
CA VAL A 24 -8.49 -12.06 -7.67
C VAL A 24 -8.68 -11.59 -6.23
N THR A 25 -8.30 -10.35 -5.93
CA THR A 25 -8.29 -9.77 -4.58
C THR A 25 -9.54 -8.96 -4.25
N GLY A 26 -10.52 -8.86 -5.16
CA GLY A 26 -11.71 -8.03 -4.99
C GLY A 26 -11.47 -6.52 -5.18
N ARG A 27 -10.26 -6.09 -5.56
CA ARG A 27 -10.01 -4.71 -5.97
C ARG A 27 -10.62 -4.45 -7.33
N PHE A 28 -11.21 -3.28 -7.54
CA PHE A 28 -11.66 -2.88 -8.87
C PHE A 28 -10.47 -2.73 -9.82
N SER A 29 -10.64 -3.16 -11.04
CA SER A 29 -9.74 -2.82 -12.13
C SER A 29 -10.48 -2.05 -13.22
N TYR A 30 -9.74 -1.24 -13.98
CA TYR A 30 -10.29 -0.41 -15.04
C TYR A 30 -9.72 -0.81 -16.39
N SER A 31 -10.58 -0.76 -17.41
CA SER A 31 -10.19 -0.98 -18.80
C SER A 31 -10.94 -0.02 -19.72
N ASN A 32 -10.44 0.17 -20.93
CA ASN A 32 -11.07 0.94 -22.01
C ASN A 32 -11.49 2.40 -21.66
N PRO A 33 -10.60 3.26 -21.10
CA PRO A 33 -9.19 3.09 -20.76
C PRO A 33 -8.96 2.67 -19.31
N ASN A 34 -7.74 2.22 -18.99
CA ASN A 34 -7.36 2.00 -17.59
C ASN A 34 -7.04 3.34 -16.90
N LEU A 35 -8.03 3.94 -16.24
CA LEU A 35 -7.89 5.21 -15.54
C LEU A 35 -6.99 5.13 -14.29
N GLN A 36 -6.71 3.92 -13.78
CA GLN A 36 -5.77 3.73 -12.66
C GLN A 36 -4.31 3.98 -13.07
N GLN A 37 -4.02 3.99 -14.36
CA GLN A 37 -2.68 4.28 -14.90
C GLN A 37 -2.43 5.77 -15.17
N VAL A 38 -3.39 6.64 -14.88
CA VAL A 38 -3.18 8.09 -14.97
C VAL A 38 -2.05 8.47 -14.02
N PRO A 39 -0.96 9.11 -14.52
CA PRO A 39 0.20 9.42 -13.72
C PRO A 39 -0.14 10.21 -12.45
N ALA A 40 0.40 9.76 -11.32
CA ALA A 40 0.22 10.44 -10.04
C ALA A 40 1.55 10.80 -9.37
N ARG A 41 2.58 9.97 -9.59
CA ARG A 41 3.89 10.11 -8.91
C ARG A 41 4.86 11.04 -9.65
N ASN A 42 4.71 11.20 -10.95
CA ASN A 42 5.52 12.13 -11.72
C ASN A 42 5.08 13.55 -11.39
N LYS A 43 6.02 14.37 -10.91
CA LYS A 43 5.74 15.74 -10.42
C LYS A 43 5.33 16.71 -11.53
N ASP A 44 5.75 16.46 -12.76
CA ASP A 44 5.48 17.32 -13.91
C ASP A 44 4.24 16.82 -14.67
N LEU A 45 4.25 15.56 -15.10
CA LEU A 45 3.18 14.99 -15.91
C LEU A 45 1.90 14.69 -15.10
N GLY A 46 2.06 14.33 -13.81
CA GLY A 46 0.92 14.02 -12.96
C GLY A 46 -0.10 15.15 -12.87
N PRO A 47 0.29 16.35 -12.40
CA PRO A 47 -0.61 17.49 -12.32
C PRO A 47 -1.15 17.92 -13.69
N MET A 48 -0.32 17.92 -14.72
CA MET A 48 -0.73 18.31 -16.07
C MET A 48 -1.81 17.41 -16.65
N ILE A 49 -1.64 16.08 -16.55
CA ILE A 49 -2.64 15.13 -17.08
C ILE A 49 -3.89 15.12 -16.21
N ARG A 50 -3.74 15.16 -14.88
CA ARG A 50 -4.89 15.17 -13.95
C ARG A 50 -5.74 16.42 -14.07
N SER A 51 -5.16 17.57 -14.40
CA SER A 51 -5.89 18.83 -14.63
C SER A 51 -6.84 18.79 -15.84
N LEU A 52 -6.69 17.79 -16.73
CA LEU A 52 -7.61 17.59 -17.86
C LEU A 52 -8.94 16.97 -17.42
N PHE A 53 -8.99 16.35 -16.23
CA PHE A 53 -10.20 15.75 -15.69
C PHE A 53 -10.90 16.80 -14.81
N LEU A 54 -11.99 17.32 -15.30
CA LEU A 54 -12.76 18.36 -14.63
C LEU A 54 -14.07 17.80 -14.09
N PRO A 55 -14.57 18.30 -12.95
CA PRO A 55 -15.93 18.00 -12.50
C PRO A 55 -16.97 18.63 -13.46
N GLU A 56 -18.20 18.20 -13.36
CA GLU A 56 -19.30 18.86 -14.06
C GLU A 56 -19.45 20.31 -13.59
N ARG A 57 -20.09 21.11 -14.44
CA ARG A 57 -20.41 22.50 -14.06
C ARG A 57 -21.20 22.52 -12.74
N ASN A 58 -20.77 23.36 -11.82
CA ASN A 58 -21.32 23.50 -10.46
C ASN A 58 -21.07 22.27 -9.54
N HIS A 59 -20.12 21.40 -9.87
CA HIS A 59 -19.66 20.31 -9.03
C HIS A 59 -18.18 20.47 -8.70
N THR A 60 -17.73 19.81 -7.64
CA THR A 60 -16.33 19.73 -7.22
C THR A 60 -15.90 18.28 -7.04
N TRP A 61 -14.60 18.02 -7.16
CA TRP A 61 -14.03 16.73 -6.79
C TRP A 61 -13.83 16.65 -5.27
N GLY A 62 -14.35 15.57 -4.66
CA GLY A 62 -13.93 15.14 -3.33
C GLY A 62 -12.93 14.00 -3.49
N CYS A 63 -11.76 14.14 -2.86
CA CYS A 63 -10.75 13.08 -2.82
C CYS A 63 -10.62 12.57 -1.39
N PHE A 64 -10.97 11.32 -1.17
CA PHE A 64 -10.94 10.68 0.14
C PHE A 64 -10.07 9.43 0.07
N ASP A 65 -9.09 9.36 0.97
CA ASP A 65 -8.18 8.21 1.06
C ASP A 65 -8.00 7.81 2.52
N TYR A 66 -8.05 6.50 2.79
CA TYR A 66 -7.80 6.00 4.14
C TYR A 66 -6.32 6.12 4.49
N SER A 67 -6.03 6.77 5.61
CA SER A 67 -4.66 6.85 6.11
C SER A 67 -4.19 5.48 6.57
N GLN A 68 -3.14 4.98 5.93
CA GLN A 68 -2.47 3.72 6.29
C GLN A 68 -3.42 2.52 6.39
N GLN A 69 -4.30 2.34 5.39
CA GLN A 69 -5.33 1.29 5.43
C GLN A 69 -4.74 -0.11 5.67
N GLU A 70 -3.77 -0.53 4.87
CA GLU A 70 -3.16 -1.86 5.00
C GLU A 70 -2.46 -2.06 6.35
N PRO A 71 -1.60 -1.16 6.86
CA PRO A 71 -1.05 -1.27 8.20
C PRO A 71 -2.12 -1.40 9.30
N ARG A 72 -3.19 -0.63 9.20
CA ARG A 72 -4.30 -0.71 10.18
C ARG A 72 -4.98 -2.07 10.14
N LEU A 73 -5.20 -2.64 8.96
CA LEU A 73 -5.78 -3.97 8.81
C LEU A 73 -4.85 -5.06 9.37
N VAL A 74 -3.55 -5.00 9.08
CA VAL A 74 -2.56 -5.94 9.63
C VAL A 74 -2.59 -5.93 11.17
N VAL A 75 -2.56 -4.74 11.78
CA VAL A 75 -2.64 -4.59 13.23
C VAL A 75 -3.99 -5.05 13.78
N HIS A 76 -5.09 -4.78 13.07
CA HIS A 76 -6.43 -5.25 13.45
C HIS A 76 -6.50 -6.78 13.50
N TYR A 77 -6.02 -7.47 12.47
CA TYR A 77 -6.01 -8.93 12.44
C TYR A 77 -5.05 -9.53 13.46
N ALA A 78 -3.90 -8.90 13.71
CA ALA A 78 -3.02 -9.32 14.80
C ALA A 78 -3.71 -9.22 16.16
N ALA A 79 -4.41 -8.11 16.43
CA ALA A 79 -5.17 -7.91 17.66
C ALA A 79 -6.37 -8.86 17.80
N ALA A 80 -6.95 -9.32 16.69
CA ALA A 80 -8.03 -10.30 16.68
C ALA A 80 -7.53 -11.75 16.85
N SER A 81 -6.25 -12.01 16.59
CA SER A 81 -5.67 -13.35 16.69
C SER A 81 -5.60 -13.82 18.15
N PRO A 82 -6.11 -15.02 18.48
CA PRO A 82 -5.99 -15.58 19.84
C PRO A 82 -4.56 -15.71 20.34
N LYS A 83 -3.59 -15.86 19.43
CA LYS A 83 -2.16 -16.01 19.76
C LYS A 83 -1.45 -14.67 19.99
N LEU A 84 -1.90 -13.61 19.33
CA LEU A 84 -1.20 -12.32 19.29
C LEU A 84 -1.90 -11.21 20.06
N ARG A 85 -3.20 -11.36 20.38
CA ARG A 85 -4.00 -10.33 21.05
C ARG A 85 -3.46 -9.92 22.43
N GLU A 86 -2.74 -10.82 23.12
CA GLU A 86 -2.16 -10.57 24.44
C GLU A 86 -0.72 -10.04 24.36
N ASP A 87 -0.14 -9.98 23.17
CA ASP A 87 1.21 -9.45 22.94
C ASP A 87 1.25 -7.95 23.21
N ASP A 88 2.22 -7.51 24.01
CA ASP A 88 2.33 -6.12 24.45
C ASP A 88 2.70 -5.16 23.31
N GLU A 89 3.44 -5.62 22.30
CA GLU A 89 3.75 -4.81 21.12
C GLU A 89 2.49 -4.61 20.26
N VAL A 90 1.66 -5.64 20.11
CA VAL A 90 0.38 -5.53 19.40
C VAL A 90 -0.54 -4.56 20.14
N LYS A 91 -0.66 -4.67 21.47
CA LYS A 91 -1.45 -3.73 22.28
C LYS A 91 -0.93 -2.29 22.17
N SER A 92 0.38 -2.12 22.23
CA SER A 92 1.02 -0.81 22.09
C SER A 92 0.72 -0.17 20.73
N ILE A 93 0.90 -0.91 19.63
CA ILE A 93 0.67 -0.36 18.30
C ILE A 93 -0.81 -0.08 18.00
N VAL A 94 -1.72 -0.91 18.56
CA VAL A 94 -3.17 -0.64 18.53
C VAL A 94 -3.51 0.70 19.18
N ASN A 95 -2.96 0.96 20.35
CA ASN A 95 -3.18 2.22 21.07
C ASN A 95 -2.62 3.42 20.30
N ARG A 96 -1.43 3.29 19.71
CA ARG A 96 -0.85 4.33 18.87
C ARG A 96 -1.70 4.62 17.64
N PHE A 97 -2.25 3.59 16.96
CA PHE A 97 -3.17 3.80 15.85
C PHE A 97 -4.50 4.45 16.27
N LYS A 98 -5.05 4.09 17.43
CA LYS A 98 -6.26 4.73 17.98
C LYS A 98 -6.05 6.23 18.22
N ASN A 99 -4.87 6.60 18.70
CA ASN A 99 -4.50 7.99 18.98
C ASN A 99 -3.96 8.75 17.76
N ASN A 100 -3.93 8.12 16.58
CA ASN A 100 -3.30 8.65 15.35
C ASN A 100 -1.82 9.06 15.56
N ASP A 101 -1.12 8.39 16.46
CA ASP A 101 0.26 8.65 16.87
C ASP A 101 1.25 7.66 16.24
N VAL A 102 0.91 7.07 15.12
CA VAL A 102 1.80 6.16 14.40
C VAL A 102 1.85 6.45 12.92
N ASP A 103 3.05 6.66 12.42
CA ASP A 103 3.38 6.50 11.01
C ASP A 103 4.23 5.24 10.84
N PHE A 104 3.57 4.15 10.46
CA PHE A 104 4.20 2.85 10.30
C PHE A 104 5.32 2.87 9.25
N HIS A 105 5.15 3.68 8.21
CA HIS A 105 6.16 3.82 7.17
C HIS A 105 7.37 4.62 7.65
N GLN A 106 7.14 5.65 8.47
CA GLN A 106 8.23 6.40 9.10
C GLN A 106 9.00 5.54 10.10
N THR A 107 8.30 4.74 10.90
CA THR A 107 8.94 3.80 11.83
C THR A 107 9.91 2.85 11.11
N VAL A 108 9.53 2.34 9.94
CA VAL A 108 10.42 1.48 9.14
C VAL A 108 11.53 2.27 8.46
N ALA A 109 11.25 3.49 8.01
CA ALA A 109 12.26 4.38 7.44
C ALA A 109 13.39 4.65 8.44
N ASP A 110 13.04 5.04 9.66
CA ASP A 110 13.99 5.34 10.74
C ASP A 110 14.79 4.08 11.14
N MET A 111 14.12 2.93 11.19
CA MET A 111 14.77 1.66 11.50
C MET A 111 15.78 1.22 10.44
N ALA A 112 15.45 1.42 9.17
CA ALA A 112 16.26 0.98 8.03
C ALA A 112 17.29 2.01 7.58
N GLY A 113 17.14 3.29 7.98
CA GLY A 113 17.97 4.39 7.50
C GLY A 113 17.68 4.76 6.04
N ILE A 114 16.41 4.66 5.62
CA ILE A 114 15.96 4.91 4.24
C ILE A 114 14.89 6.00 4.20
N GLU A 115 14.63 6.52 3.00
CA GLU A 115 13.55 7.48 2.79
C GLU A 115 12.17 6.85 3.07
N ARG A 116 11.25 7.64 3.66
CA ARG A 116 9.89 7.20 3.98
C ARG A 116 9.12 6.65 2.76
N SER A 117 9.38 7.19 1.58
CA SER A 117 8.78 6.74 0.32
C SER A 117 9.23 5.32 -0.05
N GLN A 118 10.50 4.99 0.17
CA GLN A 118 11.04 3.64 0.02
C GLN A 118 10.47 2.71 1.08
N ALA A 119 10.45 3.15 2.35
CA ALA A 119 9.86 2.38 3.45
C ALA A 119 8.39 2.02 3.20
N LYS A 120 7.60 2.90 2.58
CA LYS A 120 6.22 2.60 2.19
C LYS A 120 6.14 1.41 1.24
N THR A 121 6.99 1.36 0.21
CA THR A 121 7.01 0.26 -0.76
C THR A 121 7.43 -1.05 -0.10
N ILE A 122 8.45 -1.00 0.75
CA ILE A 122 8.97 -2.15 1.48
C ILE A 122 7.97 -2.72 2.47
N ASN A 123 7.36 -1.85 3.27
CA ASN A 123 6.33 -2.26 4.23
C ASN A 123 5.21 -3.04 3.56
N LEU A 124 4.65 -2.48 2.48
CA LEU A 124 3.62 -3.17 1.72
C LEU A 124 4.13 -4.50 1.17
N GLY A 125 5.34 -4.52 0.63
CA GLY A 125 5.95 -5.75 0.14
C GLY A 125 6.09 -6.82 1.23
N LEU A 126 6.57 -6.43 2.42
CA LEU A 126 6.73 -7.34 3.55
C LEU A 126 5.39 -7.83 4.11
N PHE A 127 4.35 -6.99 4.13
CA PHE A 127 3.00 -7.42 4.47
C PHE A 127 2.44 -8.49 3.51
N TYR A 128 2.86 -8.45 2.24
CA TYR A 128 2.50 -9.43 1.22
C TYR A 128 3.54 -10.55 1.03
N GLY A 129 4.43 -10.76 2.00
CA GLY A 129 5.36 -11.89 1.98
C GLY A 129 6.59 -11.70 1.10
N MET A 130 7.03 -10.46 0.90
CA MET A 130 8.29 -10.21 0.18
C MET A 130 9.45 -10.90 0.86
N GLY A 131 10.16 -11.76 0.12
CA GLY A 131 11.36 -12.41 0.60
C GLY A 131 12.61 -11.53 0.49
N LYS A 132 13.70 -11.99 1.13
CA LYS A 132 15.00 -11.29 1.23
C LYS A 132 15.59 -10.88 -0.14
N ALA A 133 15.50 -11.75 -1.16
CA ALA A 133 16.04 -11.44 -2.49
C ALA A 133 15.30 -10.27 -3.18
N LYS A 134 13.98 -10.20 -3.04
CA LYS A 134 13.18 -9.09 -3.58
C LYS A 134 13.43 -7.81 -2.78
N LEU A 135 13.57 -7.91 -1.46
CA LEU A 135 13.93 -6.78 -0.60
C LEU A 135 15.28 -6.19 -1.01
N GLN A 136 16.29 -7.03 -1.29
CA GLN A 136 17.59 -6.61 -1.80
C GLN A 136 17.46 -5.80 -3.10
N ALA A 137 16.70 -6.33 -4.06
CA ALA A 137 16.52 -5.70 -5.36
C ALA A 137 15.77 -4.36 -5.27
N GLU A 138 14.71 -4.29 -4.48
CA GLU A 138 13.88 -3.07 -4.31
C GLU A 138 14.66 -1.93 -3.62
N LEU A 139 15.60 -2.26 -2.74
CA LEU A 139 16.44 -1.28 -2.03
C LEU A 139 17.76 -1.00 -2.72
N GLY A 140 18.13 -1.77 -3.76
CA GLY A 140 19.44 -1.65 -4.40
C GLY A 140 20.59 -2.00 -3.44
N LEU A 141 20.38 -2.95 -2.50
CA LEU A 141 21.41 -3.36 -1.56
C LEU A 141 22.51 -4.17 -2.26
N ASN A 142 23.75 -3.90 -1.90
CA ASN A 142 24.89 -4.50 -2.58
C ASN A 142 25.08 -5.99 -2.24
N THR A 143 24.70 -6.39 -1.03
CA THR A 143 24.91 -7.75 -0.55
C THR A 143 23.62 -8.41 -0.02
N LYS A 144 23.61 -9.74 -0.02
CA LYS A 144 22.52 -10.53 0.57
C LYS A 144 22.51 -10.39 2.10
N GLU A 145 23.66 -10.27 2.70
CA GLU A 145 23.83 -10.10 4.14
C GLU A 145 23.19 -8.79 4.65
N GLU A 146 23.27 -7.71 3.88
CA GLU A 146 22.58 -6.45 4.20
C GLU A 146 21.06 -6.63 4.17
N ALA A 147 20.55 -7.29 3.14
CA ALA A 147 19.12 -7.57 3.03
C ALA A 147 18.63 -8.51 4.15
N GLU A 148 19.43 -9.49 4.52
CA GLU A 148 19.12 -10.42 5.61
C GLU A 148 19.08 -9.71 6.96
N LYS A 149 20.08 -8.91 7.28
CA LYS A 149 20.11 -8.10 8.52
C LYS A 149 18.91 -7.15 8.61
N LEU A 150 18.56 -6.51 7.50
CA LEU A 150 17.40 -5.61 7.48
C LEU A 150 16.09 -6.39 7.65
N PHE A 151 15.96 -7.53 6.97
CA PHE A 151 14.79 -8.40 7.07
C PHE A 151 14.60 -8.91 8.51
N GLU A 152 15.67 -9.37 9.16
CA GLU A 152 15.63 -9.81 10.54
C GLU A 152 15.33 -8.66 11.51
N LYS A 153 15.94 -7.49 11.30
CA LYS A 153 15.68 -6.29 12.09
C LYS A 153 14.23 -5.84 11.97
N TYR A 154 13.63 -5.91 10.76
CA TYR A 154 12.22 -5.62 10.58
C TYR A 154 11.34 -6.58 11.37
N HIS A 155 11.54 -7.89 11.20
CA HIS A 155 10.72 -8.90 11.88
C HIS A 155 10.96 -8.98 13.40
N SER A 156 12.11 -8.52 13.89
CA SER A 156 12.33 -8.37 15.33
C SER A 156 11.58 -7.18 15.93
N ARG A 157 11.29 -6.15 15.12
CA ARG A 157 10.55 -4.95 15.56
C ARG A 157 9.03 -5.07 15.36
N VAL A 158 8.61 -5.92 14.45
CA VAL A 158 7.19 -6.17 14.13
C VAL A 158 6.94 -7.68 13.96
N PRO A 159 7.16 -8.47 15.03
CA PRO A 159 7.12 -9.94 14.97
C PRO A 159 5.75 -10.45 14.54
N PHE A 160 4.67 -9.78 14.94
CA PHE A 160 3.31 -10.15 14.61
C PHE A 160 3.01 -10.17 13.09
N VAL A 161 3.77 -9.43 12.28
CA VAL A 161 3.61 -9.47 10.81
C VAL A 161 3.96 -10.85 10.27
N LYS A 162 5.08 -11.41 10.72
CA LYS A 162 5.53 -12.75 10.32
C LYS A 162 4.56 -13.84 10.82
N ASP A 163 4.12 -13.71 12.06
CA ASP A 163 3.20 -14.68 12.67
C ASP A 163 1.83 -14.64 12.01
N LEU A 164 1.33 -13.45 11.67
CA LEU A 164 0.07 -13.30 10.93
C LEU A 164 0.17 -13.96 9.55
N MET A 165 1.27 -13.76 8.83
CA MET A 165 1.48 -14.35 7.50
C MET A 165 1.56 -15.88 7.52
N ASN A 166 2.12 -16.46 8.58
CA ASN A 166 2.25 -17.92 8.72
C ASN A 166 0.93 -18.60 9.16
N ASN A 167 -0.08 -17.82 9.58
CA ASN A 167 -1.36 -18.34 10.09
C ASN A 167 -2.55 -18.01 9.17
N THR A 168 -2.29 -17.41 8.00
CA THR A 168 -3.27 -17.18 6.92
C THR A 168 -3.00 -18.10 5.75
#